data_b9e03509f80a3a1693ba417d2efa4162
#
_entry.id   b9e03509f80a3a1693ba417d2efa4162
#
_cell.length_a   1.000
_cell.length_b   1.000
_cell.length_c   1.000
_cell.angle_alpha   90.00
_cell.angle_beta   90.00
_cell.angle_gamma   90.00
#
_symmetry.space_group_name_H-M   'P 1'
#
loop_
_entity.id
_entity.type
_entity.pdbx_description
1 polymer ?
#
loop_
_entity_poly.entity_id
_entity_poly.type
_entity_poly.pdbx_seq_one_letter_code
_entity_poly.pdbx_strand_id
1 'polypeptide(L)'
;MSKPSFELYDLKVETIEGDKPFVCSHEVGDSFEVRGENLHFKTENPFSLYALSALLPLLTSKQRPLNQYDWMATDHIIACPDPHCGAKFKISRIGKRT
;
A
#
# COMPACT_ATOMS: atom_id res chain seq x y z
N MET A 1 32.37 14.13 -5.32
CA MET A 1 31.24 14.67 -4.56
C MET A 1 30.16 13.60 -4.43
N SER A 2 29.74 13.30 -3.24
CA SER A 2 28.70 12.33 -3.02
C SER A 2 27.34 12.92 -3.39
N LYS A 3 26.48 12.11 -3.96
CA LYS A 3 25.09 12.50 -4.21
C LYS A 3 24.36 12.61 -2.88
N PRO A 4 23.43 13.57 -2.74
CA PRO A 4 22.51 13.54 -1.62
C PRO A 4 21.75 12.22 -1.64
N SER A 5 21.62 11.61 -0.50
CA SER A 5 20.84 10.37 -0.38
C SER A 5 19.73 10.57 0.66
N PHE A 6 18.66 9.84 0.47
CA PHE A 6 17.57 9.80 1.40
C PHE A 6 17.04 8.37 1.48
N GLU A 7 16.39 8.07 2.59
CA GLU A 7 15.90 6.73 2.83
C GLU A 7 14.51 6.56 2.25
N LEU A 8 14.31 5.46 1.55
CA LEU A 8 13.00 5.01 1.11
C LEU A 8 12.77 3.59 1.58
N TYR A 9 11.55 3.30 1.98
CA TYR A 9 11.13 1.94 2.28
C TYR A 9 10.46 1.35 1.06
N ASP A 10 10.78 0.09 0.76
CA ASP A 10 9.98 -0.70 -0.14
C ASP A 10 8.75 -1.17 0.60
N LEU A 11 7.62 -1.19 -0.07
CA LEU A 11 6.33 -1.50 0.54
C LEU A 11 5.70 -2.71 -0.12
N LYS A 12 4.90 -3.43 0.65
CA LYS A 12 4.02 -4.46 0.13
C LYS A 12 2.59 -4.10 0.50
N VAL A 13 1.69 -4.14 -0.47
CA VAL A 13 0.27 -3.93 -0.26
C VAL A 13 -0.45 -5.25 -0.53
N GLU A 14 -1.16 -5.76 0.48
CA GLU A 14 -1.91 -7.01 0.39
C GLU A 14 -3.39 -6.76 0.58
N THR A 15 -4.20 -7.43 -0.23
CA THR A 15 -5.65 -7.47 -0.03
C THR A 15 -5.97 -8.46 1.08
N ILE A 16 -6.65 -7.99 2.11
CA ILE A 16 -7.05 -8.80 3.26
C ILE A 16 -8.57 -8.76 3.43
N GLU A 17 -9.09 -9.69 4.22
CA GLU A 17 -10.51 -9.72 4.55
C GLU A 17 -10.90 -8.50 5.38
N GLY A 18 -12.11 -7.99 5.09
CA GLY A 18 -12.75 -6.96 5.89
C GLY A 18 -14.01 -7.51 6.56
N ASP A 19 -14.90 -6.59 6.96
CA ASP A 19 -16.08 -6.93 7.74
C ASP A 19 -17.26 -7.43 6.88
N LYS A 20 -17.17 -7.34 5.58
CA LYS A 20 -18.22 -7.70 4.64
C LYS A 20 -17.64 -8.21 3.33
N PRO A 21 -18.48 -8.87 2.48
CA PRO A 21 -17.99 -9.42 1.21
C PRO A 21 -17.41 -8.35 0.29
N PHE A 22 -16.51 -8.77 -0.59
CA PHE A 22 -15.95 -7.90 -1.62
C PHE A 22 -16.95 -7.67 -2.73
N VAL A 23 -17.06 -6.42 -3.16
CA VAL A 23 -17.84 -6.03 -4.33
C VAL A 23 -16.94 -5.84 -5.54
N CYS A 24 -15.67 -5.49 -5.28
CA CYS A 24 -14.66 -5.31 -6.33
C CYS A 24 -14.07 -6.66 -6.76
N SER A 25 -13.20 -6.61 -7.78
CA SER A 25 -12.57 -7.79 -8.35
C SER A 25 -11.38 -8.31 -7.54
N HIS A 26 -11.10 -7.73 -6.39
CA HIS A 26 -9.98 -8.17 -5.56
C HIS A 26 -10.25 -9.52 -4.91
N GLU A 27 -9.19 -10.28 -4.72
CA GLU A 27 -9.20 -11.51 -3.95
C GLU A 27 -8.23 -11.39 -2.78
N VAL A 28 -8.55 -12.05 -1.67
CA VAL A 28 -7.64 -12.12 -0.52
C VAL A 28 -6.31 -12.70 -0.98
N GLY A 29 -5.23 -12.04 -0.63
CA GLY A 29 -3.89 -12.44 -1.04
C GLY A 29 -3.37 -11.73 -2.29
N ASP A 30 -4.22 -11.03 -3.03
CA ASP A 30 -3.75 -10.18 -4.12
C ASP A 30 -2.79 -9.13 -3.55
N SER A 31 -1.66 -8.94 -4.21
CA SER A 31 -0.65 -8.02 -3.68
C SER A 31 0.12 -7.33 -4.78
N PHE A 32 0.71 -6.20 -4.42
CA PHE A 32 1.75 -5.58 -5.22
C PHE A 32 2.82 -5.00 -4.30
N GLU A 33 3.97 -4.72 -4.87
CA GLU A 33 5.08 -4.09 -4.15
C GLU A 33 5.40 -2.75 -4.77
N VAL A 34 5.84 -1.83 -3.92
CA VAL A 34 6.41 -0.55 -4.35
C VAL A 34 7.90 -0.61 -4.08
N ARG A 35 8.68 -0.59 -5.15
CA ARG A 35 10.15 -0.63 -5.07
C ARG A 35 10.71 0.63 -5.72
N GLY A 36 11.25 1.51 -4.87
CA GLY A 36 11.62 2.82 -5.34
C GLY A 36 10.39 3.57 -5.83
N GLU A 37 10.35 3.95 -7.08
CA GLU A 37 9.22 4.64 -7.69
C GLU A 37 8.35 3.73 -8.58
N ASN A 38 8.61 2.42 -8.55
CA ASN A 38 7.93 1.48 -9.43
C ASN A 38 6.94 0.60 -8.68
N LEU A 39 5.83 0.31 -9.35
CA LEU A 39 4.84 -0.65 -8.87
C LEU A 39 5.08 -2.01 -9.52
N HIS A 40 5.12 -3.06 -8.71
CA HIS A 40 5.30 -4.44 -9.18
C HIS A 40 4.11 -5.27 -8.72
N PHE A 41 3.22 -5.60 -9.65
CA PHE A 41 2.05 -6.43 -9.34
C PHE A 41 2.44 -7.90 -9.37
N LYS A 42 2.00 -8.64 -8.37
CA LYS A 42 2.35 -10.05 -8.18
C LYS A 42 1.34 -11.01 -8.78
N THR A 43 0.15 -10.53 -9.12
CA THR A 43 -0.89 -11.35 -9.71
C THR A 43 -1.34 -10.75 -11.03
N GLU A 44 -1.99 -11.59 -11.87
CA GLU A 44 -2.58 -11.13 -13.12
C GLU A 44 -3.99 -10.56 -12.91
N ASN A 45 -4.51 -10.64 -11.70
CA ASN A 45 -5.84 -10.13 -11.39
C ASN A 45 -5.88 -8.61 -11.53
N PRO A 46 -6.99 -8.07 -12.06
CA PRO A 46 -7.15 -6.62 -12.13
C PRO A 46 -7.12 -5.98 -10.74
N PHE A 47 -6.57 -4.79 -10.66
CA PHE A 47 -6.59 -4.01 -9.42
C PHE A 47 -7.49 -2.79 -9.61
N SER A 48 -8.35 -2.53 -8.62
CA SER A 48 -9.30 -1.43 -8.70
C SER A 48 -8.59 -0.08 -8.79
N LEU A 49 -8.95 0.71 -9.79
CA LEU A 49 -8.45 2.08 -9.93
C LEU A 49 -8.81 2.93 -8.71
N TYR A 50 -10.00 2.74 -8.16
CA TYR A 50 -10.45 3.53 -7.00
C TYR A 50 -9.67 3.18 -5.75
N ALA A 51 -9.41 1.89 -5.52
CA ALA A 51 -8.58 1.45 -4.41
C ALA A 51 -7.15 1.98 -4.55
N LEU A 52 -6.59 1.90 -5.74
CA LEU A 52 -5.25 2.42 -6.01
C LEU A 52 -5.18 3.92 -5.78
N SER A 53 -6.20 4.67 -6.21
CA SER A 53 -6.28 6.12 -6.00
C SER A 53 -6.27 6.47 -4.50
N ALA A 54 -6.94 5.70 -3.68
CA ALA A 54 -6.95 5.91 -2.24
C ALA A 54 -5.59 5.59 -1.61
N LEU A 55 -4.90 4.59 -2.15
CA LEU A 55 -3.61 4.14 -1.61
C LEU A 55 -2.45 5.04 -2.01
N LEU A 56 -2.44 5.56 -3.23
CA LEU A 56 -1.28 6.26 -3.79
C LEU A 56 -0.72 7.36 -2.89
N PRO A 57 -1.52 8.31 -2.37
CA PRO A 57 -0.95 9.36 -1.51
C PRO A 57 -0.38 8.81 -0.21
N LEU A 58 -0.94 7.73 0.31
CA LEU A 58 -0.46 7.09 1.53
C LEU A 58 0.85 6.35 1.28
N LEU A 59 0.97 5.71 0.12
CA LEU A 59 2.17 4.94 -0.23
C LEU A 59 3.40 5.83 -0.28
N THR A 60 3.31 6.99 -0.91
CA THR A 60 4.46 7.91 -1.01
C THR A 60 4.88 8.41 0.37
N SER A 61 3.94 8.65 1.27
CA SER A 61 4.25 9.06 2.63
C SER A 61 4.90 7.92 3.42
N LYS A 62 4.39 6.71 3.28
CA LYS A 62 4.90 5.55 4.03
C LYS A 62 6.26 5.06 3.54
N GLN A 63 6.68 5.46 2.34
CA GLN A 63 8.01 5.14 1.85
C GLN A 63 9.11 5.93 2.58
N ARG A 64 8.76 7.02 3.26
CA ARG A 64 9.72 7.91 3.90
C ARG A 64 9.72 7.71 5.41
N PRO A 65 10.85 7.99 6.08
CA PRO A 65 10.86 8.02 7.53
C PRO A 65 9.85 9.05 8.05
N LEU A 66 9.06 8.65 9.04
CA LEU A 66 8.02 9.48 9.63
C LEU A 66 8.26 9.60 11.13
N ASN A 67 7.74 10.67 11.71
CA ASN A 67 7.72 10.80 13.16
C ASN A 67 6.89 9.69 13.75
N GLN A 68 7.36 9.09 14.85
CA GLN A 68 6.69 7.95 15.49
C GLN A 68 5.27 8.29 15.99
N TYR A 69 4.97 9.55 16.17
CA TYR A 69 3.64 10.00 16.61
C TYR A 69 2.71 10.35 15.44
N ASP A 70 3.20 10.29 14.22
CA ASP A 70 2.39 10.48 13.03
C ASP A 70 1.57 9.21 12.80
N TRP A 71 0.26 9.35 12.65
CA TRP A 71 -0.61 8.20 12.41
C TRP A 71 -0.19 7.41 11.15
N MET A 72 0.40 8.09 10.17
CA MET A 72 0.93 7.43 8.96
C MET A 72 2.04 6.43 9.27
N ALA A 73 2.74 6.58 10.40
CA ALA A 73 3.77 5.64 10.81
C ALA A 73 3.19 4.38 11.43
N THR A 74 1.96 4.44 11.93
CA THR A 74 1.33 3.35 12.68
C THR A 74 0.17 2.68 11.96
N ASP A 75 -0.57 3.43 11.15
CA ASP A 75 -1.77 2.89 10.49
C ASP A 75 -1.37 2.21 9.18
N HIS A 76 -1.57 0.90 9.14
CA HIS A 76 -1.14 0.07 8.02
C HIS A 76 -2.30 -0.55 7.24
N ILE A 77 -3.53 -0.37 7.68
CA ILE A 77 -4.71 -0.98 7.05
C ILE A 77 -5.60 0.12 6.49
N ILE A 78 -5.90 0.03 5.21
CA ILE A 78 -6.70 1.00 4.47
C ILE A 78 -7.92 0.31 3.91
N ALA A 79 -9.09 0.86 4.13
CA ALA A 79 -10.34 0.32 3.61
C ALA A 79 -10.54 0.70 2.14
N CYS A 80 -11.23 -0.15 1.40
CA CYS A 80 -11.67 0.17 0.04
C CYS A 80 -12.59 1.40 0.09
N PRO A 81 -12.43 2.36 -0.83
CA PRO A 81 -13.26 3.57 -0.82
C PRO A 81 -14.72 3.32 -1.17
N ASP A 82 -15.06 2.18 -1.78
CA ASP A 82 -16.46 1.80 -2.00
C ASP A 82 -17.07 1.36 -0.66
N PRO A 83 -18.07 2.08 -0.13
CA PRO A 83 -18.64 1.74 1.18
C PRO A 83 -19.36 0.40 1.22
N HIS A 84 -19.67 -0.17 0.06
CA HIS A 84 -20.31 -1.48 -0.04
C HIS A 84 -19.30 -2.61 -0.16
N CYS A 85 -18.03 -2.31 -0.38
CA CYS A 85 -16.97 -3.31 -0.52
C CYS A 85 -16.28 -3.55 0.82
N GLY A 86 -16.11 -4.82 1.18
CA GLY A 86 -15.44 -5.19 2.42
C GLY A 86 -13.93 -5.34 2.30
N ALA A 87 -13.34 -5.08 1.14
CA ALA A 87 -11.90 -5.25 0.97
C ALA A 87 -11.12 -4.23 1.80
N LYS A 88 -10.03 -4.71 2.40
CA LYS A 88 -9.06 -3.87 3.08
C LYS A 88 -7.68 -4.19 2.54
N PHE A 89 -6.77 -3.23 2.66
CA PHE A 89 -5.41 -3.36 2.15
C PHE A 89 -4.43 -3.12 3.28
N LYS A 90 -3.56 -4.10 3.48
CA LYS A 90 -2.49 -4.00 4.48
C LYS A 90 -1.22 -3.53 3.80
N ILE A 91 -0.64 -2.45 4.32
CA ILE A 91 0.62 -1.89 3.82
C ILE A 91 1.72 -2.28 4.80
N SER A 92 2.77 -2.93 4.30
CA SER A 92 3.91 -3.35 5.09
C SER A 92 5.19 -2.81 4.49
N ARG A 93 6.12 -2.38 5.33
CA ARG A 93 7.48 -2.03 4.91
C ARG A 93 8.29 -3.31 4.83
N ILE A 94 8.84 -3.61 3.66
CA ILE A 94 9.53 -4.88 3.40
C ILE A 94 11.02 -4.72 3.19
N GLY A 95 11.51 -3.52 3.06
CA GLY A 95 12.92 -3.26 2.88
C GLY A 95 13.20 -1.78 2.92
N LYS A 96 14.46 -1.43 2.96
CA LYS A 96 14.90 -0.04 3.03
C LYS A 96 16.03 0.17 2.04
N ARG A 97 15.99 1.25 1.30
CA ARG A 97 17.06 1.64 0.38
C ARG A 97 17.45 3.10 0.60
N THR A 98 18.68 3.39 0.32
CA THR A 98 19.22 4.74 0.42
C THR A 98 19.74 5.24 -0.92
#